data_657a24efe006bf8f6c9eebf311f24e4b
#
_entry.id   657a24efe006bf8f6c9eebf311f24e4b
#
_cell.length_a   1.000
_cell.length_b   1.000
_cell.length_c   1.000
_cell.angle_alpha   90.00
_cell.angle_beta   90.00
_cell.angle_gamma   90.00
#
_symmetry.space_group_name_H-M   'P 1'
#
loop_
_entity.id
_entity.type
_entity.pdbx_description
1 polymer ?
#
loop_
_entity_poly.entity_id
_entity_poly.type
_entity_poly.pdbx_seq_one_letter_code
_entity_poly.pdbx_strand_id
1 'polypeptide(L)'
;MNARNKFFILLGIIFVIAAIYYFFSVDHSNDLVLIGTVDANQVIVSAQVEGRIQKLLVDEGTPVKAGDLIAVLDPSELQTQEAAAAANIASLQHKVSEMRHTEESTSGSTSSDVANARAKLSSARAQLLQAQATLDRTASDSRRAIELAKAGVASDQERVQAETNLQAAQATVQAQQELVKAAEADLSSAVARTHQANAAKSTVEATESDLKTAVAQKNQAAVRLGYTNVYAPVSGTVSVRAARQGEVVNIGAPIVTIVDLTDTWARAAIPETYADHIGYGDVLRVRMPGGTITSGKVFFKGVEGDFATQRDVSRRKRDIRTIVLKVRLNNPKGAFVPGMTTEVLVSPEQLKGNPQSAAAAGQQ
;
A
#
# COMPACT_ATOMS: atom_id res chain seq x y z
N MET A 1 92.06 18.34 33.45
CA MET A 1 90.57 18.56 33.49
C MET A 1 90.03 17.75 34.67
N ASN A 2 89.64 18.47 35.74
CA ASN A 2 89.23 17.85 37.00
C ASN A 2 87.98 16.93 36.81
N ALA A 3 87.90 15.78 37.52
CA ALA A 3 86.84 14.82 37.46
C ALA A 3 85.42 15.47 37.58
N ARG A 4 85.37 16.57 38.32
CA ARG A 4 84.15 17.38 38.53
C ARG A 4 83.64 18.05 37.25
N ASN A 5 84.51 18.53 36.39
CA ASN A 5 84.17 19.14 35.12
C ASN A 5 83.66 18.10 34.09
N LYS A 6 84.24 16.91 34.08
CA LYS A 6 83.75 15.76 33.25
C LYS A 6 82.37 15.35 33.61
N PHE A 7 82.01 15.34 34.92
CA PHE A 7 80.70 15.00 35.43
C PHE A 7 79.67 16.02 34.99
N PHE A 8 79.94 17.33 35.05
CA PHE A 8 78.99 18.36 34.59
C PHE A 8 78.79 18.34 33.06
N ILE A 9 79.79 17.99 32.29
CA ILE A 9 79.71 17.87 30.84
C ILE A 9 78.80 16.66 30.49
N LEU A 10 78.99 15.52 31.18
CA LEU A 10 78.17 14.31 30.99
C LEU A 10 76.69 14.55 31.38
N LEU A 11 76.45 15.28 32.46
CA LEU A 11 75.12 15.66 32.92
C LEU A 11 74.43 16.59 31.91
N GLY A 12 75.17 17.54 31.32
CA GLY A 12 74.71 18.43 30.27
C GLY A 12 74.32 17.69 28.99
N ILE A 13 75.12 16.68 28.58
CA ILE A 13 74.79 15.84 27.42
C ILE A 13 73.53 15.03 27.64
N ILE A 14 73.38 14.42 28.83
CA ILE A 14 72.17 13.68 29.20
C ILE A 14 70.90 14.57 29.18
N PHE A 15 71.04 15.81 29.70
CA PHE A 15 69.94 16.78 29.70
C PHE A 15 69.60 17.21 28.28
N VAL A 16 70.54 17.41 27.40
CA VAL A 16 70.31 17.74 25.99
C VAL A 16 69.62 16.58 25.27
N ILE A 17 70.11 15.34 25.51
CA ILE A 17 69.44 14.15 24.90
C ILE A 17 68.00 14.00 25.42
N ALA A 18 67.79 14.18 26.75
CA ALA A 18 66.44 14.13 27.34
C ALA A 18 65.55 15.29 26.78
N ALA A 19 66.10 16.48 26.61
CA ALA A 19 65.35 17.61 26.02
C ALA A 19 64.99 17.36 24.56
N ILE A 20 65.95 16.81 23.77
CA ILE A 20 65.70 16.42 22.37
C ILE A 20 64.63 15.29 22.33
N TYR A 21 64.79 14.27 23.17
CA TYR A 21 63.79 13.19 23.26
C TYR A 21 62.39 13.72 23.67
N TYR A 22 62.31 14.64 24.62
CA TYR A 22 61.05 15.29 25.04
C TYR A 22 60.47 16.13 23.90
N PHE A 23 61.30 16.88 23.17
CA PHE A 23 60.85 17.73 22.06
C PHE A 23 60.33 16.91 20.85
N PHE A 24 60.93 15.74 20.57
CA PHE A 24 60.50 14.83 19.52
C PHE A 24 59.42 13.88 19.97
N SER A 25 59.25 13.59 21.28
CA SER A 25 58.27 12.64 21.83
C SER A 25 56.92 13.32 22.11
N VAL A 26 56.87 14.61 22.31
CA VAL A 26 55.63 15.35 22.48
C VAL A 26 55.06 15.68 21.13
N ASP A 27 54.05 14.95 20.73
CA ASP A 27 53.26 15.18 19.51
C ASP A 27 52.52 16.53 19.65
N HIS A 28 53.10 17.60 19.10
CA HIS A 28 52.54 18.96 19.11
C HIS A 28 51.53 19.10 17.97
N SER A 29 50.61 18.17 17.83
CA SER A 29 49.49 18.36 16.91
C SER A 29 48.59 19.45 17.51
N ASN A 30 48.66 20.65 16.91
CA ASN A 30 47.69 21.74 17.19
C ASN A 30 46.31 21.47 16.63
N ASP A 31 45.95 20.20 16.52
CA ASP A 31 44.63 19.78 16.03
C ASP A 31 43.55 20.21 17.03
N LEU A 32 42.44 20.74 16.53
CA LEU A 32 41.24 20.93 17.33
C LEU A 32 40.61 19.55 17.53
N VAL A 33 40.57 19.09 18.78
CA VAL A 33 39.96 17.80 19.15
C VAL A 33 38.51 18.00 19.53
N LEU A 34 37.62 17.39 18.76
CA LEU A 34 36.19 17.38 19.03
C LEU A 34 35.79 16.01 19.59
N ILE A 35 35.33 15.98 20.83
CA ILE A 35 34.87 14.75 21.45
C ILE A 35 33.47 14.43 20.87
N GLY A 36 33.31 13.18 20.47
CA GLY A 36 32.06 12.69 19.89
C GLY A 36 31.76 11.25 20.26
N THR A 37 30.73 10.71 19.70
CA THR A 37 30.33 9.31 19.84
C THR A 37 30.09 8.70 18.46
N VAL A 38 30.39 7.42 18.34
CA VAL A 38 30.00 6.64 17.17
C VAL A 38 28.49 6.41 17.24
N ASP A 39 27.81 6.55 16.12
CA ASP A 39 26.39 6.31 15.94
C ASP A 39 26.17 5.49 14.67
N ALA A 40 25.01 4.84 14.51
CA ALA A 40 24.65 4.05 13.35
C ALA A 40 23.13 4.06 13.12
N ASN A 41 22.70 3.63 11.95
CA ASN A 41 21.28 3.43 11.68
C ASN A 41 20.73 2.29 12.52
N GLN A 42 19.64 2.56 13.22
CA GLN A 42 18.95 1.60 14.07
C GLN A 42 17.51 1.46 13.59
N VAL A 43 17.05 0.22 13.45
CA VAL A 43 15.69 -0.12 13.09
C VAL A 43 15.07 -0.96 14.18
N ILE A 44 13.97 -0.46 14.76
CA ILE A 44 13.19 -1.19 15.76
C ILE A 44 12.20 -2.08 15.00
N VAL A 45 12.33 -3.39 15.16
CA VAL A 45 11.39 -4.39 14.64
C VAL A 45 10.31 -4.59 15.68
N SER A 46 9.07 -4.23 15.32
CA SER A 46 7.91 -4.27 16.21
C SER A 46 6.86 -5.26 15.72
N ALA A 47 6.04 -5.77 16.65
CA ALA A 47 4.90 -6.62 16.33
C ALA A 47 3.84 -5.86 15.52
N GLN A 48 3.36 -6.43 14.42
CA GLN A 48 2.28 -5.87 13.59
C GLN A 48 0.90 -6.40 13.98
N VAL A 49 0.87 -7.49 14.73
CA VAL A 49 -0.33 -8.08 15.34
C VAL A 49 -0.05 -8.39 16.79
N GLU A 50 -1.08 -8.43 17.61
CA GLU A 50 -0.98 -8.89 18.99
C GLU A 50 -0.89 -10.41 19.03
N GLY A 51 -0.19 -10.92 20.03
CA GLY A 51 -0.07 -12.36 20.24
C GLY A 51 1.07 -12.74 21.18
N ARG A 52 1.11 -14.02 21.54
CA ARG A 52 2.21 -14.59 22.33
C ARG A 52 3.37 -14.95 21.41
N ILE A 53 4.58 -14.59 21.77
CA ILE A 53 5.80 -15.04 21.07
C ILE A 53 5.97 -16.54 21.30
N GLN A 54 5.69 -17.35 20.28
CA GLN A 54 5.86 -18.80 20.32
C GLN A 54 7.34 -19.19 20.21
N LYS A 55 8.06 -18.50 19.29
CA LYS A 55 9.49 -18.72 19.07
C LYS A 55 10.17 -17.39 18.82
N LEU A 56 11.35 -17.23 19.39
CA LEU A 56 12.28 -16.14 19.07
C LEU A 56 13.57 -16.81 18.57
N LEU A 57 13.97 -16.50 17.33
CA LEU A 57 15.03 -17.21 16.60
C LEU A 57 16.37 -16.48 16.65
N VAL A 58 16.41 -15.28 17.22
CA VAL A 58 17.59 -14.42 17.29
C VAL A 58 17.82 -13.96 18.72
N ASP A 59 19.10 -13.75 19.06
CA ASP A 59 19.55 -13.18 20.32
C ASP A 59 20.40 -11.93 20.07
N GLU A 60 20.72 -11.19 21.13
CA GLU A 60 21.62 -10.05 21.08
C GLU A 60 22.98 -10.46 20.50
N GLY A 61 23.52 -9.65 19.60
CA GLY A 61 24.74 -9.96 18.87
C GLY A 61 24.58 -10.83 17.64
N THR A 62 23.39 -11.37 17.37
CA THR A 62 23.15 -12.20 16.18
C THR A 62 23.14 -11.36 14.91
N PRO A 63 23.97 -11.68 13.89
CA PRO A 63 23.87 -11.05 12.58
C PRO A 63 22.64 -11.57 11.83
N VAL A 64 21.88 -10.66 11.22
CA VAL A 64 20.67 -10.95 10.45
C VAL A 64 20.72 -10.26 9.09
N LYS A 65 20.08 -10.86 8.10
CA LYS A 65 19.87 -10.29 6.77
C LYS A 65 18.42 -9.83 6.62
N ALA A 66 18.21 -8.87 5.74
CA ALA A 66 16.85 -8.48 5.36
C ALA A 66 16.08 -9.69 4.84
N GLY A 67 14.88 -9.94 5.42
CA GLY A 67 14.03 -11.11 5.13
C GLY A 67 14.26 -12.31 6.06
N ASP A 68 15.24 -12.30 6.95
CA ASP A 68 15.42 -13.37 7.92
C ASP A 68 14.28 -13.37 8.96
N LEU A 69 13.83 -14.58 9.34
CA LEU A 69 12.77 -14.75 10.33
C LEU A 69 13.33 -14.50 11.74
N ILE A 70 12.78 -13.52 12.42
CA ILE A 70 13.19 -13.10 13.78
C ILE A 70 12.36 -13.78 14.85
N ALA A 71 11.04 -13.71 14.70
CA ALA A 71 10.12 -14.25 15.69
C ALA A 71 8.87 -14.83 15.03
N VAL A 72 8.25 -15.77 15.71
CA VAL A 72 6.96 -16.37 15.35
C VAL A 72 6.00 -16.13 16.50
N LEU A 73 4.91 -15.43 16.23
CA LEU A 73 3.79 -15.27 17.14
C LEU A 73 2.83 -16.45 17.02
N ASP A 74 2.03 -16.72 18.04
CA ASP A 74 1.01 -17.78 18.02
C ASP A 74 -0.05 -17.46 16.95
N PRO A 75 -0.18 -18.29 15.90
CA PRO A 75 -1.07 -18.02 14.79
C PRO A 75 -2.50 -18.53 15.01
N SER A 76 -2.79 -19.26 16.11
CA SER A 76 -4.00 -20.07 16.27
C SER A 76 -5.29 -19.28 16.12
N GLU A 77 -5.36 -18.09 16.69
CA GLU A 77 -6.53 -17.22 16.60
C GLU A 77 -6.73 -16.70 15.17
N LEU A 78 -5.66 -16.20 14.55
CA LEU A 78 -5.70 -15.64 13.19
C LEU A 78 -5.96 -16.71 12.13
N GLN A 79 -5.46 -17.96 12.34
CA GLN A 79 -5.81 -19.10 11.51
C GLN A 79 -7.31 -19.43 11.58
N THR A 80 -7.88 -19.37 12.77
CA THR A 80 -9.32 -19.58 12.95
C THR A 80 -10.12 -18.47 12.26
N GLN A 81 -9.70 -17.23 12.34
CA GLN A 81 -10.33 -16.10 11.64
C GLN A 81 -10.25 -16.25 10.12
N GLU A 82 -9.09 -16.67 9.57
CA GLU A 82 -8.94 -16.94 8.13
C GLU A 82 -9.84 -18.09 7.68
N ALA A 83 -9.89 -19.18 8.45
CA ALA A 83 -10.74 -20.35 8.16
C ALA A 83 -12.23 -19.98 8.19
N ALA A 84 -12.68 -19.16 9.14
CA ALA A 84 -14.04 -18.66 9.20
C ALA A 84 -14.39 -17.78 7.98
N ALA A 85 -13.48 -16.90 7.56
CA ALA A 85 -13.66 -16.10 6.35
C ALA A 85 -13.72 -16.98 5.09
N ALA A 86 -12.91 -18.03 5.00
CA ALA A 86 -12.95 -19.00 3.90
C ALA A 86 -14.26 -19.78 3.86
N ALA A 87 -14.80 -20.19 5.01
CA ALA A 87 -16.10 -20.85 5.10
C ALA A 87 -17.26 -19.93 4.66
N ASN A 88 -17.18 -18.64 5.00
CA ASN A 88 -18.15 -17.64 4.54
C ASN A 88 -18.14 -17.48 3.02
N ILE A 89 -16.97 -17.48 2.38
CA ILE A 89 -16.85 -17.48 0.91
C ILE A 89 -17.54 -18.70 0.31
N ALA A 90 -17.30 -19.90 0.85
CA ALA A 90 -17.93 -21.12 0.35
C ALA A 90 -19.47 -21.04 0.45
N SER A 91 -19.99 -20.54 1.56
CA SER A 91 -21.44 -20.31 1.74
C SER A 91 -22.01 -19.35 0.69
N LEU A 92 -21.33 -18.20 0.46
CA LEU A 92 -21.77 -17.22 -0.52
C LEU A 92 -21.65 -17.74 -1.95
N GLN A 93 -20.66 -18.58 -2.28
CA GLN A 93 -20.55 -19.24 -3.58
C GLN A 93 -21.75 -20.14 -3.86
N HIS A 94 -22.19 -20.95 -2.89
CA HIS A 94 -23.41 -21.73 -3.01
C HIS A 94 -24.63 -20.86 -3.21
N LYS A 95 -24.75 -19.75 -2.47
CA LYS A 95 -25.87 -18.83 -2.61
C LYS A 95 -25.91 -18.16 -3.98
N VAL A 96 -24.74 -17.74 -4.53
CA VAL A 96 -24.64 -17.22 -5.92
C VAL A 96 -25.12 -18.26 -6.93
N SER A 97 -24.71 -19.53 -6.77
CA SER A 97 -25.17 -20.62 -7.63
C SER A 97 -26.67 -20.82 -7.58
N GLU A 98 -27.24 -20.83 -6.39
CA GLU A 98 -28.72 -20.92 -6.19
C GLU A 98 -29.45 -19.76 -6.86
N MET A 99 -28.99 -18.52 -6.64
CA MET A 99 -29.58 -17.33 -7.24
C MET A 99 -29.48 -17.33 -8.76
N ARG A 100 -28.37 -17.80 -9.34
CA ARG A 100 -28.22 -17.95 -10.78
C ARG A 100 -29.18 -18.96 -11.38
N HIS A 101 -29.37 -20.12 -10.75
CA HIS A 101 -30.36 -21.10 -11.21
C HIS A 101 -31.81 -20.56 -11.14
N THR A 102 -32.12 -19.78 -10.10
CA THR A 102 -33.41 -19.11 -9.98
C THR A 102 -33.61 -18.05 -11.07
N GLU A 103 -32.60 -17.25 -11.35
CA GLU A 103 -32.59 -16.24 -12.42
C GLU A 103 -32.78 -16.91 -13.79
N GLU A 104 -32.00 -17.94 -14.10
CA GLU A 104 -32.10 -18.70 -15.35
C GLU A 104 -33.50 -19.31 -15.57
N SER A 105 -34.08 -19.93 -14.54
CA SER A 105 -35.42 -20.46 -14.59
C SER A 105 -36.46 -19.37 -14.83
N THR A 106 -36.38 -18.24 -14.11
CA THR A 106 -37.29 -17.11 -14.24
C THR A 106 -37.18 -16.45 -15.60
N SER A 107 -35.98 -16.23 -16.08
CA SER A 107 -35.67 -15.62 -17.38
C SER A 107 -36.15 -16.52 -18.53
N GLY A 108 -35.91 -17.84 -18.43
CA GLY A 108 -36.36 -18.82 -19.41
C GLY A 108 -37.91 -18.90 -19.53
N SER A 109 -38.59 -18.98 -18.38
CA SER A 109 -40.08 -19.00 -18.36
C SER A 109 -40.66 -17.70 -18.92
N THR A 110 -40.16 -16.57 -18.50
CA THR A 110 -40.60 -15.23 -18.97
C THR A 110 -40.39 -15.04 -20.48
N SER A 111 -39.22 -15.47 -20.99
CA SER A 111 -38.92 -15.43 -22.42
C SER A 111 -39.90 -16.30 -23.22
N SER A 112 -40.22 -17.47 -22.72
CA SER A 112 -41.20 -18.37 -23.34
C SER A 112 -42.60 -17.78 -23.32
N ASP A 113 -43.03 -17.13 -22.23
CA ASP A 113 -44.33 -16.45 -22.12
C ASP A 113 -44.42 -15.31 -23.16
N VAL A 114 -43.39 -14.49 -23.31
CA VAL A 114 -43.35 -13.43 -24.31
C VAL A 114 -43.42 -13.99 -25.74
N ALA A 115 -42.71 -15.08 -26.02
CA ALA A 115 -42.73 -15.72 -27.34
C ALA A 115 -44.13 -16.28 -27.65
N ASN A 116 -44.77 -16.92 -26.67
CA ASN A 116 -46.13 -17.46 -26.81
C ASN A 116 -47.18 -16.33 -27.03
N ALA A 117 -47.09 -15.24 -26.27
CA ALA A 117 -47.97 -14.09 -26.42
C ALA A 117 -47.78 -13.40 -27.80
N ARG A 118 -46.55 -13.29 -28.31
CA ARG A 118 -46.26 -12.79 -29.67
C ARG A 118 -46.88 -13.67 -30.76
N ALA A 119 -46.78 -14.99 -30.61
CA ALA A 119 -47.38 -15.94 -31.55
C ALA A 119 -48.91 -15.82 -31.56
N LYS A 120 -49.56 -15.68 -30.40
CA LYS A 120 -51.00 -15.44 -30.30
C LYS A 120 -51.42 -14.13 -30.99
N LEU A 121 -50.68 -13.03 -30.75
CA LEU A 121 -50.94 -11.75 -31.41
C LEU A 121 -50.79 -11.84 -32.92
N SER A 122 -49.74 -12.52 -33.41
CA SER A 122 -49.56 -12.76 -34.84
C SER A 122 -50.74 -13.54 -35.48
N SER A 123 -51.23 -14.56 -34.79
CA SER A 123 -52.40 -15.32 -35.24
C SER A 123 -53.68 -14.46 -35.27
N ALA A 124 -53.94 -13.67 -34.21
CA ALA A 124 -55.10 -12.78 -34.16
C ALA A 124 -55.05 -11.71 -35.26
N ARG A 125 -53.88 -11.16 -35.54
CA ARG A 125 -53.73 -10.21 -36.68
C ARG A 125 -53.96 -10.84 -38.04
N ALA A 126 -53.52 -12.09 -38.25
CA ALA A 126 -53.80 -12.82 -39.49
C ALA A 126 -55.33 -13.09 -39.67
N GLN A 127 -56.04 -13.44 -38.60
CA GLN A 127 -57.48 -13.62 -38.60
C GLN A 127 -58.22 -12.29 -38.88
N LEU A 128 -57.77 -11.18 -38.32
CA LEU A 128 -58.30 -9.86 -38.61
C LEU A 128 -58.12 -9.51 -40.09
N LEU A 129 -56.98 -9.74 -40.69
CA LEU A 129 -56.70 -9.51 -42.10
C LEU A 129 -57.61 -10.34 -42.99
N GLN A 130 -57.87 -11.60 -42.67
CA GLN A 130 -58.81 -12.45 -43.37
C GLN A 130 -60.24 -11.94 -43.26
N ALA A 131 -60.70 -11.48 -42.09
CA ALA A 131 -62.02 -10.88 -41.89
C ALA A 131 -62.17 -9.57 -42.69
N GLN A 132 -61.11 -8.73 -42.73
CA GLN A 132 -61.09 -7.50 -43.53
C GLN A 132 -61.24 -7.77 -45.04
N ALA A 133 -60.49 -8.76 -45.56
CA ALA A 133 -60.60 -9.18 -46.95
C ALA A 133 -62.02 -9.71 -47.30
N THR A 134 -62.67 -10.40 -46.34
CA THR A 134 -64.06 -10.86 -46.48
C THR A 134 -65.03 -9.67 -46.47
N LEU A 135 -64.84 -8.68 -45.61
CA LEU A 135 -65.62 -7.46 -45.56
C LEU A 135 -65.53 -6.68 -46.85
N ASP A 136 -64.31 -6.50 -47.42
CA ASP A 136 -64.12 -5.79 -48.68
C ASP A 136 -64.85 -6.45 -49.85
N ARG A 137 -64.84 -7.78 -49.92
CA ARG A 137 -65.61 -8.53 -50.90
C ARG A 137 -67.13 -8.34 -50.71
N THR A 138 -67.67 -8.55 -49.50
CA THR A 138 -69.09 -8.42 -49.21
C THR A 138 -69.57 -6.97 -49.40
N ALA A 139 -68.74 -5.97 -49.09
CA ALA A 139 -69.06 -4.56 -49.34
C ALA A 139 -69.19 -4.25 -50.84
N SER A 140 -68.31 -4.85 -51.68
CA SER A 140 -68.41 -4.72 -53.16
C SER A 140 -69.64 -5.43 -53.69
N ASP A 141 -69.97 -6.61 -53.16
CA ASP A 141 -71.17 -7.36 -53.59
C ASP A 141 -72.49 -6.65 -53.16
N SER A 142 -72.51 -6.08 -51.94
CA SER A 142 -73.68 -5.31 -51.46
C SER A 142 -73.88 -4.05 -52.27
N ARG A 143 -72.80 -3.31 -52.63
CA ARG A 143 -72.90 -2.13 -53.51
C ARG A 143 -73.51 -2.46 -54.88
N ARG A 144 -73.04 -3.55 -55.51
CA ARG A 144 -73.55 -4.03 -56.78
C ARG A 144 -75.09 -4.42 -56.65
N ALA A 145 -75.45 -5.18 -55.58
CA ALA A 145 -76.84 -5.59 -55.35
C ALA A 145 -77.76 -4.38 -55.16
N ILE A 146 -77.36 -3.33 -54.45
CA ILE A 146 -78.10 -2.07 -54.28
C ILE A 146 -78.30 -1.34 -55.61
N GLU A 147 -77.30 -1.28 -56.45
CA GLU A 147 -77.34 -0.58 -57.79
C GLU A 147 -78.24 -1.34 -58.75
N LEU A 148 -78.15 -2.70 -58.79
CA LEU A 148 -79.06 -3.56 -59.59
C LEU A 148 -80.50 -3.52 -59.14
N ALA A 149 -80.76 -3.46 -57.82
CA ALA A 149 -82.12 -3.27 -57.33
C ALA A 149 -82.70 -1.88 -57.71
N LYS A 150 -81.90 -0.79 -57.66
CA LYS A 150 -82.30 0.52 -58.07
C LYS A 150 -82.59 0.57 -59.56
N ALA A 151 -81.94 -0.22 -60.39
CA ALA A 151 -82.16 -0.35 -61.79
C ALA A 151 -83.34 -1.29 -62.14
N GLY A 152 -83.99 -1.90 -61.16
CA GLY A 152 -85.17 -2.81 -61.35
C GLY A 152 -84.75 -4.21 -61.85
N VAL A 153 -83.46 -4.57 -61.80
CA VAL A 153 -82.89 -5.85 -62.29
C VAL A 153 -82.82 -6.92 -61.20
N ALA A 154 -82.63 -6.50 -59.93
CA ALA A 154 -82.57 -7.37 -58.78
C ALA A 154 -83.82 -7.21 -57.87
N SER A 155 -84.15 -8.24 -57.06
CA SER A 155 -85.24 -8.23 -56.07
C SER A 155 -84.87 -7.46 -54.80
N ASP A 156 -85.87 -6.86 -54.11
CA ASP A 156 -85.68 -6.27 -52.80
C ASP A 156 -85.14 -7.31 -51.73
N GLN A 157 -85.46 -8.55 -51.91
CA GLN A 157 -85.00 -9.64 -51.06
C GLN A 157 -83.45 -9.83 -51.22
N GLU A 158 -82.95 -9.81 -52.45
CA GLU A 158 -81.52 -9.94 -52.71
C GLU A 158 -80.73 -8.73 -52.16
N ARG A 159 -81.26 -7.50 -52.26
CA ARG A 159 -80.73 -6.32 -51.66
C ARG A 159 -80.60 -6.44 -50.12
N VAL A 160 -81.75 -6.82 -49.46
CA VAL A 160 -81.73 -6.99 -47.98
C VAL A 160 -80.80 -8.09 -47.52
N GLN A 161 -80.70 -9.18 -48.28
CA GLN A 161 -79.73 -10.26 -47.98
C GLN A 161 -78.30 -9.79 -48.10
N ALA A 162 -77.95 -8.99 -49.15
CA ALA A 162 -76.61 -8.47 -49.31
C ALA A 162 -76.25 -7.43 -48.22
N GLU A 163 -77.19 -6.57 -47.82
CA GLU A 163 -77.04 -5.64 -46.71
C GLU A 163 -76.83 -6.38 -45.36
N THR A 164 -77.55 -7.43 -45.10
CA THR A 164 -77.45 -8.27 -43.88
C THR A 164 -76.06 -8.96 -43.84
N ASN A 165 -75.63 -9.50 -45.02
CA ASN A 165 -74.29 -10.12 -45.13
C ASN A 165 -73.16 -9.10 -44.86
N LEU A 166 -73.26 -7.84 -45.36
CA LEU A 166 -72.36 -6.79 -45.06
C LEU A 166 -72.30 -6.45 -43.59
N GLN A 167 -73.49 -6.34 -42.93
CA GLN A 167 -73.55 -6.07 -41.49
C GLN A 167 -72.92 -7.21 -40.66
N ALA A 168 -73.11 -8.46 -41.06
CA ALA A 168 -72.48 -9.63 -40.41
C ALA A 168 -70.96 -9.63 -40.58
N ALA A 169 -70.43 -9.24 -41.79
CA ALA A 169 -69.01 -9.14 -42.02
C ALA A 169 -68.39 -7.97 -41.23
N GLN A 170 -69.08 -6.84 -41.07
CA GLN A 170 -68.64 -5.73 -40.20
C GLN A 170 -68.53 -6.17 -38.72
N ALA A 171 -69.54 -6.86 -38.21
CA ALA A 171 -69.54 -7.38 -36.87
C ALA A 171 -68.40 -8.39 -36.63
N THR A 172 -68.07 -9.21 -37.66
CA THR A 172 -66.94 -10.14 -37.59
C THR A 172 -65.59 -9.39 -37.51
N VAL A 173 -65.40 -8.38 -38.31
CA VAL A 173 -64.16 -7.53 -38.24
C VAL A 173 -64.03 -6.89 -36.85
N GLN A 174 -65.12 -6.34 -36.34
CA GLN A 174 -65.13 -5.76 -34.99
C GLN A 174 -64.77 -6.79 -33.91
N ALA A 175 -65.31 -7.99 -33.99
CA ALA A 175 -64.97 -9.09 -33.06
C ALA A 175 -63.47 -9.47 -33.16
N GLN A 176 -62.91 -9.56 -34.37
CA GLN A 176 -61.48 -9.82 -34.56
C GLN A 176 -60.58 -8.70 -34.06
N GLN A 177 -61.03 -7.44 -34.18
CA GLN A 177 -60.28 -6.28 -33.60
C GLN A 177 -60.20 -6.37 -32.10
N GLU A 178 -61.26 -6.77 -31.41
CA GLU A 178 -61.25 -6.96 -29.98
C GLU A 178 -60.35 -8.15 -29.56
N LEU A 179 -60.30 -9.21 -30.36
CA LEU A 179 -59.32 -10.31 -30.12
C LEU A 179 -57.88 -9.86 -30.30
N VAL A 180 -57.57 -8.97 -31.26
CA VAL A 180 -56.22 -8.39 -31.40
C VAL A 180 -55.90 -7.54 -30.19
N LYS A 181 -56.79 -6.69 -29.69
CA LYS A 181 -56.60 -5.89 -28.47
C LYS A 181 -56.33 -6.78 -27.23
N ALA A 182 -57.09 -7.85 -27.10
CA ALA A 182 -56.90 -8.82 -26.03
C ALA A 182 -55.48 -9.46 -26.10
N ALA A 183 -55.05 -9.87 -27.31
CA ALA A 183 -53.74 -10.46 -27.49
C ALA A 183 -52.57 -9.43 -27.27
N GLU A 184 -52.81 -8.15 -27.59
CA GLU A 184 -51.88 -7.06 -27.27
C GLU A 184 -51.75 -6.81 -25.78
N ALA A 185 -52.87 -6.89 -25.03
CA ALA A 185 -52.87 -6.81 -23.58
C ALA A 185 -52.13 -7.99 -22.94
N ASP A 186 -52.35 -9.22 -23.46
CA ASP A 186 -51.59 -10.42 -23.03
C ASP A 186 -50.08 -10.26 -23.26
N LEU A 187 -49.68 -9.74 -24.44
CA LEU A 187 -48.26 -9.49 -24.71
C LEU A 187 -47.68 -8.42 -23.77
N SER A 188 -48.40 -7.32 -23.54
CA SER A 188 -47.98 -6.28 -22.60
C SER A 188 -47.80 -6.87 -21.17
N SER A 189 -48.71 -7.72 -20.73
CA SER A 189 -48.59 -8.42 -19.44
C SER A 189 -47.37 -9.34 -19.39
N ALA A 190 -47.11 -10.10 -20.46
CA ALA A 190 -45.92 -10.97 -20.55
C ALA A 190 -44.64 -10.17 -20.55
N VAL A 191 -44.59 -9.05 -21.25
CA VAL A 191 -43.43 -8.12 -21.25
C VAL A 191 -43.23 -7.49 -19.87
N ALA A 192 -44.28 -7.11 -19.17
CA ALA A 192 -44.16 -6.58 -17.81
C ALA A 192 -43.52 -7.58 -16.85
N ARG A 193 -43.73 -8.90 -17.04
CA ARG A 193 -43.05 -9.95 -16.24
C ARG A 193 -41.53 -10.02 -16.48
N THR A 194 -41.01 -9.46 -17.59
CA THR A 194 -39.56 -9.41 -17.81
C THR A 194 -38.86 -8.55 -16.75
N HIS A 195 -39.57 -7.61 -16.11
CA HIS A 195 -39.03 -6.85 -14.97
C HIS A 195 -38.72 -7.74 -13.76
N GLN A 196 -39.46 -8.86 -13.60
CA GLN A 196 -39.16 -9.83 -12.53
C GLN A 196 -37.85 -10.58 -12.82
N ALA A 197 -37.62 -10.96 -14.08
CA ALA A 197 -36.34 -11.57 -14.49
C ALA A 197 -35.16 -10.59 -14.29
N ASN A 198 -35.36 -9.33 -14.63
CA ASN A 198 -34.33 -8.30 -14.39
C ASN A 198 -34.05 -8.07 -12.88
N ALA A 199 -35.11 -8.12 -12.04
CA ALA A 199 -34.93 -8.04 -10.60
C ALA A 199 -34.16 -9.25 -10.05
N ALA A 200 -34.45 -10.47 -10.55
CA ALA A 200 -33.69 -11.66 -10.20
C ALA A 200 -32.23 -11.54 -10.60
N LYS A 201 -31.93 -11.00 -11.78
CA LYS A 201 -30.55 -10.71 -12.23
C LYS A 201 -29.86 -9.73 -11.30
N SER A 202 -30.51 -8.63 -10.91
CA SER A 202 -29.94 -7.67 -9.96
C SER A 202 -29.65 -8.30 -8.59
N THR A 203 -30.44 -9.28 -8.17
CA THR A 203 -30.19 -10.05 -6.94
C THR A 203 -28.93 -10.91 -7.06
N VAL A 204 -28.70 -11.54 -8.22
CA VAL A 204 -27.44 -12.26 -8.51
C VAL A 204 -26.25 -11.31 -8.41
N GLU A 205 -26.30 -10.16 -9.09
CA GLU A 205 -25.23 -9.15 -9.09
C GLU A 205 -24.92 -8.62 -7.68
N ALA A 206 -25.94 -8.40 -6.87
CA ALA A 206 -25.79 -8.02 -5.46
C ALA A 206 -25.07 -9.10 -4.65
N THR A 207 -25.51 -10.37 -4.79
CA THR A 207 -24.90 -11.51 -4.09
C THR A 207 -23.44 -11.76 -4.55
N GLU A 208 -23.14 -11.53 -5.83
CA GLU A 208 -21.75 -11.56 -6.36
C GLU A 208 -20.88 -10.45 -5.76
N SER A 209 -21.45 -9.27 -5.49
CA SER A 209 -20.77 -8.17 -4.83
C SER A 209 -20.47 -8.51 -3.36
N ASP A 210 -21.41 -9.19 -2.68
CA ASP A 210 -21.21 -9.70 -1.33
C ASP A 210 -20.06 -10.73 -1.31
N LEU A 211 -20.01 -11.63 -2.30
CA LEU A 211 -18.93 -12.59 -2.46
C LEU A 211 -17.58 -11.90 -2.64
N LYS A 212 -17.48 -10.86 -3.47
CA LYS A 212 -16.24 -10.07 -3.64
C LYS A 212 -15.80 -9.43 -2.33
N THR A 213 -16.75 -8.92 -1.54
CA THR A 213 -16.49 -8.35 -0.21
C THR A 213 -15.93 -9.41 0.75
N ALA A 214 -16.52 -10.60 0.76
CA ALA A 214 -16.05 -11.72 1.58
C ALA A 214 -14.63 -12.19 1.17
N VAL A 215 -14.32 -12.19 -0.12
CA VAL A 215 -12.96 -12.47 -0.63
C VAL A 215 -11.95 -11.43 -0.13
N ALA A 216 -12.31 -10.15 -0.14
CA ALA A 216 -11.46 -9.09 0.40
C ALA A 216 -11.23 -9.27 1.92
N GLN A 217 -12.25 -9.64 2.67
CA GLN A 217 -12.15 -9.93 4.11
C GLN A 217 -11.23 -11.14 4.38
N LYS A 218 -11.34 -12.21 3.61
CA LYS A 218 -10.42 -13.37 3.71
C LYS A 218 -8.99 -12.97 3.43
N ASN A 219 -8.74 -12.16 2.39
CA ASN A 219 -7.41 -11.68 2.07
C ASN A 219 -6.83 -10.80 3.20
N GLN A 220 -7.65 -9.97 3.84
CA GLN A 220 -7.25 -9.20 5.02
C GLN A 220 -6.86 -10.12 6.19
N ALA A 221 -7.64 -11.17 6.45
CA ALA A 221 -7.31 -12.15 7.49
C ALA A 221 -6.00 -12.89 7.18
N ALA A 222 -5.77 -13.28 5.92
CA ALA A 222 -4.54 -13.93 5.49
C ALA A 222 -3.30 -13.02 5.64
N VAL A 223 -3.42 -11.73 5.33
CA VAL A 223 -2.35 -10.75 5.56
C VAL A 223 -2.04 -10.62 7.05
N ARG A 224 -3.06 -10.52 7.90
CA ARG A 224 -2.86 -10.47 9.36
C ARG A 224 -2.20 -11.76 9.88
N LEU A 225 -2.58 -12.91 9.37
CA LEU A 225 -1.92 -14.17 9.68
C LEU A 225 -0.46 -14.15 9.25
N GLY A 226 -0.13 -13.58 8.08
CA GLY A 226 1.25 -13.40 7.63
C GLY A 226 2.11 -12.59 8.59
N TYR A 227 1.52 -11.62 9.31
CA TYR A 227 2.22 -10.80 10.30
C TYR A 227 2.59 -11.54 11.59
N THR A 228 2.13 -12.78 11.80
CA THR A 228 2.61 -13.63 12.89
C THR A 228 4.06 -14.04 12.71
N ASN A 229 4.56 -14.05 11.47
CA ASN A 229 5.96 -14.25 11.17
C ASN A 229 6.65 -12.89 11.05
N VAL A 230 7.49 -12.56 12.02
CA VAL A 230 8.19 -11.28 12.10
C VAL A 230 9.54 -11.41 11.41
N TYR A 231 9.76 -10.63 10.35
CA TYR A 231 10.99 -10.65 9.55
C TYR A 231 11.85 -9.42 9.77
N ALA A 232 13.16 -9.56 9.53
CA ALA A 232 14.10 -8.45 9.54
C ALA A 232 13.84 -7.52 8.35
N PRO A 233 13.55 -6.22 8.55
CA PRO A 233 13.36 -5.27 7.46
C PRO A 233 14.68 -4.84 6.80
N VAL A 234 15.79 -4.95 7.53
CA VAL A 234 17.14 -4.55 7.10
C VAL A 234 18.16 -5.59 7.55
N SER A 235 19.31 -5.61 6.86
CA SER A 235 20.46 -6.40 7.32
C SER A 235 21.22 -5.64 8.40
N GLY A 236 21.77 -6.37 9.38
CA GLY A 236 22.54 -5.77 10.48
C GLY A 236 22.79 -6.76 11.60
N THR A 237 23.04 -6.26 12.79
CA THR A 237 23.23 -7.06 14.01
C THR A 237 22.17 -6.68 15.04
N VAL A 238 21.58 -7.67 15.70
CA VAL A 238 20.63 -7.44 16.80
C VAL A 238 21.36 -6.77 17.97
N SER A 239 20.97 -5.54 18.27
CA SER A 239 21.58 -4.77 19.37
C SER A 239 20.86 -4.97 20.69
N VAL A 240 19.53 -5.02 20.65
CA VAL A 240 18.68 -5.15 21.84
C VAL A 240 17.58 -6.15 21.56
N ARG A 241 17.34 -7.04 22.49
CA ARG A 241 16.18 -7.93 22.53
C ARG A 241 15.18 -7.39 23.54
N ALA A 242 14.17 -6.67 23.04
CA ALA A 242 13.16 -6.02 23.88
C ALA A 242 12.12 -7.01 24.42
N ALA A 243 11.78 -8.07 23.66
CA ALA A 243 10.78 -9.06 24.04
C ALA A 243 11.40 -10.46 24.20
N ARG A 244 10.71 -11.34 24.93
CA ARG A 244 11.15 -12.71 25.24
C ARG A 244 10.16 -13.76 24.73
N GLN A 245 10.65 -14.96 24.45
CA GLN A 245 9.79 -16.09 24.12
C GLN A 245 8.79 -16.37 25.26
N GLY A 246 7.52 -16.60 24.91
CA GLY A 246 6.42 -16.80 25.84
C GLY A 246 5.71 -15.52 26.28
N GLU A 247 6.28 -14.35 25.99
CA GLU A 247 5.70 -13.04 26.30
C GLU A 247 4.55 -12.69 25.32
N VAL A 248 3.55 -11.98 25.81
CA VAL A 248 2.47 -11.44 24.99
C VAL A 248 2.82 -10.02 24.58
N VAL A 249 2.82 -9.76 23.28
CA VAL A 249 3.13 -8.45 22.70
C VAL A 249 1.88 -7.86 22.05
N ASN A 250 1.75 -6.54 22.19
CA ASN A 250 0.71 -5.77 21.53
C ASN A 250 1.23 -5.20 20.20
N ILE A 251 0.32 -4.71 19.37
CA ILE A 251 0.67 -4.02 18.11
C ILE A 251 1.59 -2.83 18.41
N GLY A 252 2.71 -2.75 17.71
CA GLY A 252 3.73 -1.71 17.87
C GLY A 252 4.74 -1.99 18.98
N ALA A 253 4.57 -3.05 19.79
CA ALA A 253 5.55 -3.42 20.82
C ALA A 253 6.89 -3.83 20.17
N PRO A 254 8.04 -3.29 20.64
CA PRO A 254 9.34 -3.65 20.10
C PRO A 254 9.69 -5.10 20.45
N ILE A 255 10.20 -5.84 19.46
CA ILE A 255 10.68 -7.21 19.63
C ILE A 255 12.21 -7.22 19.70
N VAL A 256 12.85 -6.65 18.67
CA VAL A 256 14.32 -6.49 18.61
C VAL A 256 14.68 -5.16 17.96
N THR A 257 15.89 -4.67 18.25
CA THR A 257 16.50 -3.54 17.54
C THR A 257 17.66 -4.06 16.71
N ILE A 258 17.66 -3.76 15.41
CA ILE A 258 18.72 -4.11 14.47
C ILE A 258 19.54 -2.86 14.19
N VAL A 259 20.88 -2.98 14.23
CA VAL A 259 21.83 -1.91 13.95
C VAL A 259 22.66 -2.28 12.73
N ASP A 260 22.74 -1.38 11.76
CA ASP A 260 23.64 -1.52 10.63
C ASP A 260 25.04 -1.02 11.01
N LEU A 261 25.93 -1.96 11.30
CA LEU A 261 27.32 -1.64 11.64
C LEU A 261 28.18 -1.26 10.43
N THR A 262 27.69 -1.41 9.21
CA THR A 262 28.43 -1.04 7.99
C THR A 262 28.32 0.45 7.66
N ASP A 263 27.18 1.08 8.03
CA ASP A 263 26.96 2.52 7.87
C ASP A 263 27.01 3.22 9.23
N THR A 264 28.23 3.47 9.71
CA THR A 264 28.49 4.14 10.98
C THR A 264 29.09 5.53 10.76
N TRP A 265 28.87 6.42 11.70
CA TRP A 265 29.43 7.77 11.68
C TRP A 265 29.85 8.22 13.07
N ALA A 266 30.86 9.08 13.12
CA ALA A 266 31.19 9.84 14.31
C ALA A 266 30.28 11.07 14.38
N ARG A 267 29.57 11.23 15.48
CA ARG A 267 28.79 12.42 15.82
C ARG A 267 29.58 13.25 16.80
N ALA A 268 30.06 14.41 16.37
CA ALA A 268 30.82 15.33 17.20
C ALA A 268 30.19 16.73 17.17
N ALA A 269 30.42 17.50 18.23
CA ALA A 269 29.96 18.86 18.35
C ALA A 269 31.15 19.81 18.08
N ILE A 270 31.02 20.68 17.06
CA ILE A 270 32.01 21.72 16.75
C ILE A 270 31.53 23.05 17.33
N PRO A 271 32.40 23.85 17.99
CA PRO A 271 32.08 25.21 18.37
C PRO A 271 31.72 26.09 17.16
N GLU A 272 30.72 26.96 17.32
CA GLU A 272 30.22 27.85 16.27
C GLU A 272 31.33 28.65 15.59
N THR A 273 32.32 29.07 16.37
CA THR A 273 33.51 29.83 15.88
C THR A 273 34.32 29.10 14.82
N TYR A 274 34.25 27.77 14.74
CA TYR A 274 35.01 26.97 13.77
C TYR A 274 34.09 26.29 12.75
N ALA A 275 32.81 26.40 12.93
CA ALA A 275 31.84 25.69 12.11
C ALA A 275 31.88 26.11 10.62
N ASP A 276 32.18 27.40 10.35
CA ASP A 276 32.25 27.93 8.97
C ASP A 276 33.43 27.40 8.16
N HIS A 277 34.45 26.88 8.85
CA HIS A 277 35.65 26.35 8.20
C HIS A 277 35.47 24.89 7.73
N ILE A 278 34.42 24.21 8.16
CA ILE A 278 34.15 22.83 7.79
C ILE A 278 32.92 22.76 6.90
N GLY A 279 33.09 22.24 5.69
CA GLY A 279 32.07 22.05 4.69
C GLY A 279 31.61 20.60 4.55
N TYR A 280 30.51 20.41 3.79
CA TYR A 280 30.10 19.08 3.34
C TYR A 280 31.18 18.49 2.42
N GLY A 281 31.52 17.24 2.68
CA GLY A 281 32.50 16.52 1.87
C GLY A 281 33.94 16.59 2.37
N ASP A 282 34.22 17.41 3.38
CA ASP A 282 35.54 17.49 3.97
C ASP A 282 35.93 16.16 4.63
N VAL A 283 37.22 15.79 4.51
CA VAL A 283 37.75 14.57 5.10
C VAL A 283 38.44 14.94 6.42
N LEU A 284 37.89 14.41 7.51
CA LEU A 284 38.41 14.60 8.85
C LEU A 284 39.05 13.31 9.37
N ARG A 285 40.08 13.44 10.20
CA ARG A 285 40.69 12.32 10.90
C ARG A 285 39.87 12.04 12.16
N VAL A 286 39.60 10.77 12.39
CA VAL A 286 38.81 10.32 13.54
C VAL A 286 39.65 9.32 14.32
N ARG A 287 39.92 9.64 15.58
CA ARG A 287 40.67 8.79 16.51
C ARG A 287 39.70 8.01 17.35
N MET A 288 39.85 6.69 17.35
CA MET A 288 39.06 5.75 18.17
C MET A 288 39.74 5.56 19.53
N PRO A 289 39.00 5.05 20.55
CA PRO A 289 39.53 4.87 21.91
C PRO A 289 40.77 3.98 21.97
N GLY A 290 40.91 3.01 21.06
CA GLY A 290 42.09 2.13 20.94
C GLY A 290 43.31 2.80 20.26
N GLY A 291 43.27 4.11 19.99
CA GLY A 291 44.34 4.85 19.30
C GLY A 291 44.35 4.71 17.78
N THR A 292 43.49 3.90 17.21
CA THR A 292 43.35 3.77 15.74
C THR A 292 42.83 5.08 15.15
N ILE A 293 43.52 5.59 14.14
CA ILE A 293 43.09 6.78 13.40
C ILE A 293 42.53 6.32 12.06
N THR A 294 41.28 6.68 11.80
CA THR A 294 40.62 6.49 10.50
C THR A 294 40.25 7.85 9.87
N SER A 295 40.07 7.90 8.58
CA SER A 295 39.54 9.07 7.88
C SER A 295 38.06 8.91 7.62
N GLY A 296 37.31 10.00 7.81
CA GLY A 296 35.88 10.00 7.52
C GLY A 296 35.48 11.26 6.78
N LYS A 297 34.40 11.17 5.99
CA LYS A 297 33.86 12.27 5.20
C LYS A 297 32.70 12.93 5.93
N VAL A 298 32.70 14.25 6.06
CA VAL A 298 31.58 15.03 6.60
C VAL A 298 30.42 14.93 5.63
N PHE A 299 29.30 14.37 6.08
CA PHE A 299 28.09 14.25 5.28
C PHE A 299 26.89 15.00 5.88
N PHE A 300 27.02 15.48 7.13
CA PHE A 300 25.98 16.27 7.78
C PHE A 300 26.61 17.34 8.67
N LYS A 301 26.08 18.54 8.57
CA LYS A 301 26.35 19.68 9.45
C LYS A 301 25.00 20.20 9.95
N GLY A 302 24.81 20.27 11.26
CA GLY A 302 23.57 20.74 11.87
C GLY A 302 23.23 22.15 11.41
N VAL A 303 21.93 22.37 11.18
CA VAL A 303 21.41 23.70 10.79
C VAL A 303 20.99 24.54 12.00
N GLU A 304 20.99 23.94 13.18
CA GLU A 304 20.68 24.59 14.46
C GLU A 304 21.84 24.44 15.42
N GLY A 305 22.20 25.53 16.11
CA GLY A 305 23.16 25.50 17.19
C GLY A 305 22.49 25.01 18.47
N ASP A 306 23.10 24.00 19.10
CA ASP A 306 22.70 23.50 20.41
C ASP A 306 23.74 23.91 21.47
N PHE A 307 23.35 23.91 22.74
CA PHE A 307 24.30 24.18 23.81
C PHE A 307 25.15 22.94 24.09
N ALA A 308 26.47 23.13 24.25
CA ALA A 308 27.36 22.04 24.59
C ALA A 308 26.98 21.43 25.93
N THR A 309 26.53 20.18 25.92
CA THR A 309 26.31 19.36 27.12
C THR A 309 27.63 18.78 27.64
N GLN A 310 28.75 19.44 27.40
CA GLN A 310 30.06 18.95 27.81
C GLN A 310 30.26 19.15 29.29
N ARG A 311 30.31 18.06 30.04
CA ARG A 311 30.68 17.98 31.46
C ARG A 311 32.15 18.36 31.71
N ASP A 312 32.72 19.25 30.96
CA ASP A 312 34.11 19.58 31.16
C ASP A 312 34.30 20.87 31.98
N VAL A 313 35.11 20.76 32.97
CA VAL A 313 35.26 21.47 34.23
C VAL A 313 35.87 22.85 34.11
N SER A 314 35.69 23.58 33.00
CA SER A 314 36.21 24.93 32.88
C SER A 314 35.06 25.95 32.93
N ARG A 315 34.95 26.67 34.02
CA ARG A 315 33.97 27.75 34.26
C ARG A 315 33.93 28.85 33.19
N ARG A 316 34.86 28.89 32.23
CA ARG A 316 34.94 29.89 31.16
C ARG A 316 34.35 29.47 29.82
N LYS A 317 33.90 28.22 29.66
CA LYS A 317 33.37 27.67 28.39
C LYS A 317 31.92 27.22 28.41
N ARG A 318 31.10 27.74 29.34
CA ARG A 318 29.71 27.27 29.54
C ARG A 318 28.71 27.70 28.48
N ASP A 319 29.01 28.70 27.67
CA ASP A 319 28.03 29.33 26.76
C ASP A 319 28.43 29.29 25.29
N ILE A 320 29.27 28.34 24.90
CA ILE A 320 29.65 28.21 23.48
C ILE A 320 28.57 27.37 22.79
N ARG A 321 27.90 27.97 21.82
CA ARG A 321 27.02 27.25 20.91
C ARG A 321 27.86 26.28 20.08
N THR A 322 27.31 25.07 19.88
CA THR A 322 27.95 24.04 19.10
C THR A 322 27.03 23.58 17.98
N ILE A 323 27.62 23.19 16.86
CA ILE A 323 26.92 22.65 15.71
C ILE A 323 27.31 21.18 15.61
N VAL A 324 26.32 20.30 15.41
CA VAL A 324 26.54 18.86 15.28
C VAL A 324 27.13 18.57 13.90
N LEU A 325 28.27 17.87 13.88
CA LEU A 325 28.85 17.28 12.69
C LEU A 325 28.66 15.76 12.72
N LYS A 326 28.38 15.16 11.55
CA LYS A 326 28.43 13.72 11.37
C LYS A 326 29.45 13.39 10.30
N VAL A 327 30.41 12.57 10.68
CA VAL A 327 31.54 12.15 9.85
C VAL A 327 31.39 10.65 9.58
N ARG A 328 31.11 10.25 8.34
CA ARG A 328 30.94 8.85 7.95
C ARG A 328 32.24 8.10 8.10
N LEU A 329 32.20 6.98 8.79
CA LEU A 329 33.36 6.13 9.07
C LEU A 329 33.38 4.94 8.10
N ASN A 330 34.57 4.50 7.73
CA ASN A 330 34.72 3.23 7.01
C ASN A 330 34.85 2.09 8.04
N ASN A 331 33.81 1.31 8.21
CA ASN A 331 33.70 0.24 9.23
C ASN A 331 33.39 -1.13 8.61
N PRO A 332 34.16 -1.67 7.66
CA PRO A 332 33.81 -2.89 6.94
C PRO A 332 33.81 -4.13 7.82
N LYS A 333 34.49 -4.09 8.96
CA LYS A 333 34.57 -5.20 9.93
C LYS A 333 33.60 -5.08 11.11
N GLY A 334 32.77 -4.02 11.16
CA GLY A 334 31.86 -3.78 12.29
C GLY A 334 32.58 -3.51 13.63
N ALA A 335 33.86 -3.10 13.59
CA ALA A 335 34.67 -2.89 14.78
C ALA A 335 34.24 -1.64 15.57
N PHE A 336 33.67 -0.66 14.91
CA PHE A 336 33.16 0.57 15.52
C PHE A 336 31.68 0.41 15.80
N VAL A 337 31.34 0.34 17.08
CA VAL A 337 29.97 0.12 17.53
C VAL A 337 29.37 1.43 18.07
N PRO A 338 28.06 1.65 17.90
CA PRO A 338 27.38 2.80 18.48
C PRO A 338 27.62 2.92 20.00
N GLY A 339 27.77 4.16 20.46
CA GLY A 339 28.09 4.48 21.85
C GLY A 339 29.58 4.54 22.18
N MET A 340 30.48 4.09 21.28
CA MET A 340 31.91 4.28 21.47
C MET A 340 32.25 5.78 21.44
N THR A 341 33.08 6.24 22.40
CA THR A 341 33.61 7.60 22.38
C THR A 341 34.62 7.71 21.23
N THR A 342 34.66 8.83 20.56
CA THR A 342 35.57 9.09 19.45
C THR A 342 36.05 10.55 19.48
N GLU A 343 37.20 10.80 18.92
CA GLU A 343 37.76 12.14 18.79
C GLU A 343 37.87 12.49 17.31
N VAL A 344 37.15 13.52 16.87
CA VAL A 344 37.29 14.06 15.52
C VAL A 344 38.37 15.14 15.56
N LEU A 345 39.44 14.94 14.79
CA LEU A 345 40.58 15.79 14.71
C LEU A 345 40.47 16.73 13.51
N VAL A 346 40.46 18.02 13.79
CA VAL A 346 40.42 19.05 12.75
C VAL A 346 41.81 19.71 12.70
N SER A 347 42.47 19.63 11.55
CA SER A 347 43.82 20.20 11.39
C SER A 347 43.77 21.72 11.35
N PRO A 348 44.88 22.40 11.79
CA PRO A 348 44.97 23.86 11.73
C PRO A 348 44.83 24.43 10.31
N GLU A 349 45.18 23.65 9.29
CA GLU A 349 45.04 24.04 7.89
C GLU A 349 43.56 24.13 7.47
N GLN A 350 42.73 23.21 7.95
CA GLN A 350 41.27 23.22 7.74
C GLN A 350 40.60 24.39 8.46
N LEU A 351 41.16 24.82 9.60
CA LEU A 351 40.65 25.97 10.36
C LEU A 351 41.05 27.32 9.78
N LYS A 352 42.05 27.38 8.89
CA LYS A 352 42.50 28.63 8.22
C LYS A 352 41.72 28.97 6.95
N GLY A 353 40.73 28.13 6.58
CA GLY A 353 39.84 28.31 5.43
C GLY A 353 40.48 27.80 4.12
N ASN A 354 39.90 26.80 3.52
CA ASN A 354 40.22 26.39 2.16
C ASN A 354 39.46 27.34 1.20
N PRO A 355 40.16 28.17 0.37
CA PRO A 355 39.48 29.10 -0.53
C PRO A 355 38.66 28.43 -1.63
N GLN A 356 38.68 27.08 -1.73
CA GLN A 356 37.89 26.34 -2.74
C GLN A 356 36.44 26.04 -2.32
N SER A 357 36.09 26.16 -1.03
CA SER A 357 34.69 25.94 -0.61
C SER A 357 33.78 27.15 -0.85
N ALA A 358 34.36 28.36 -0.94
CA ALA A 358 33.61 29.58 -1.23
C ALA A 358 33.16 29.71 -2.69
N ALA A 359 33.82 29.02 -3.62
CA ALA A 359 33.51 29.10 -5.05
C ALA A 359 32.35 28.18 -5.46
N ALA A 360 32.02 27.14 -4.67
CA ALA A 360 30.91 26.21 -4.96
C ALA A 360 29.55 26.68 -4.41
N ALA A 361 29.54 27.62 -3.48
CA ALA A 361 28.28 28.16 -2.90
C ALA A 361 27.72 29.37 -3.67
N GLY A 362 28.43 29.87 -4.69
CA GLY A 362 28.01 31.01 -5.51
C GLY A 362 27.38 30.67 -6.87
N GLN A 363 27.11 29.38 -7.14
CA GLN A 363 26.48 28.91 -8.39
C GLN A 363 25.35 27.94 -8.13
N GLN A 364 24.37 28.32 -7.34
CA GLN A 364 23.03 27.73 -7.34
C GLN A 364 21.98 28.83 -7.17
#